data_f52cb48ddb87d080e333453e668139a2
#
_entry.id   f52cb48ddb87d080e333453e668139a2
#
_cell.length_a   1.000
_cell.length_b   1.000
_cell.length_c   1.000
_cell.angle_alpha   90.00
_cell.angle_beta   90.00
_cell.angle_gamma   90.00
#
_symmetry.space_group_name_H-M   'P 1'
#
loop_
_entity.id
_entity.type
_entity.pdbx_description
1 polymer ?
#
loop_
_entity_poly.entity_id
_entity_poly.type
_entity_poly.pdbx_seq_one_letter_code
_entity_poly.pdbx_strand_id
1 'polypeptide(L)'
;MKLKRIVIPVLILAAALYVFYSKKNRDIPANLIGEWTTSSPGYQDRFIELTKETLVYGIGGDKEEAYTIISLGKTLEGKNTIYTINYKNSEVKFTRSFYYHPEDGGIIQFKHQEHIKWRKTKNTVVEENSEPDQNMKAGQNATNN
;
A
#
# COMPACT_ATOMS: atom_id res chain seq x y z
N MET A 1 -41.01 -15.93 23.02
CA MET A 1 -40.11 -14.82 23.41
C MET A 1 -38.63 -15.17 23.59
N LYS A 2 -38.26 -16.44 23.63
CA LYS A 2 -36.82 -16.86 23.84
C LYS A 2 -35.94 -16.80 22.58
N LEU A 3 -36.56 -16.94 21.39
CA LEU A 3 -35.82 -16.98 20.12
C LEU A 3 -35.12 -15.64 19.78
N LYS A 4 -35.74 -14.50 20.05
CA LYS A 4 -35.17 -13.16 19.80
C LYS A 4 -33.93 -12.86 20.64
N ARG A 5 -33.79 -13.44 21.83
CA ARG A 5 -32.64 -13.25 22.72
C ARG A 5 -31.37 -13.95 22.24
N ILE A 6 -31.50 -14.97 21.42
CA ILE A 6 -30.36 -15.73 20.88
C ILE A 6 -29.97 -15.20 19.49
N VAL A 7 -30.90 -14.72 18.68
CA VAL A 7 -30.66 -14.26 17.31
C VAL A 7 -29.78 -13.00 17.29
N ILE A 8 -30.03 -12.04 18.18
CA ILE A 8 -29.26 -10.78 18.21
C ILE A 8 -27.76 -11.01 18.49
N PRO A 9 -27.33 -11.75 19.53
CA PRO A 9 -25.91 -11.98 19.79
C PRO A 9 -25.24 -12.79 18.65
N VAL A 10 -25.95 -13.71 18.01
CA VAL A 10 -25.42 -14.47 16.86
C VAL A 10 -25.17 -13.57 15.65
N LEU A 11 -26.08 -12.63 15.37
CA LEU A 11 -25.89 -11.66 14.29
C LEU A 11 -24.72 -10.70 14.56
N ILE A 12 -24.57 -10.25 15.81
CA ILE A 12 -23.43 -9.39 16.21
C ILE A 12 -22.10 -10.14 16.06
N LEU A 13 -22.06 -11.41 16.48
CA LEU A 13 -20.87 -12.24 16.35
C LEU A 13 -20.52 -12.48 14.87
N ALA A 14 -21.51 -12.79 14.05
CA ALA A 14 -21.34 -12.99 12.60
C ALA A 14 -20.82 -11.71 11.91
N ALA A 15 -21.36 -10.54 12.28
CA ALA A 15 -20.91 -9.25 11.77
C ALA A 15 -19.46 -8.94 12.21
N ALA A 16 -19.12 -9.20 13.46
CA ALA A 16 -17.76 -9.02 13.97
C ALA A 16 -16.76 -9.94 13.26
N LEU A 17 -17.10 -11.21 13.08
CA LEU A 17 -16.29 -12.16 12.32
C LEU A 17 -16.13 -11.75 10.85
N TYR A 18 -17.18 -11.25 10.23
CA TYR A 18 -17.14 -10.75 8.85
C TYR A 18 -16.20 -9.55 8.72
N VAL A 19 -16.27 -8.57 9.63
CA VAL A 19 -15.38 -7.41 9.63
C VAL A 19 -13.93 -7.83 9.87
N PHE A 20 -13.69 -8.76 10.78
CA PHE A 20 -12.36 -9.27 11.08
C PHE A 20 -11.76 -10.04 9.90
N TYR A 21 -12.56 -10.89 9.25
CA TYR A 21 -12.15 -11.63 8.05
C TYR A 21 -11.86 -10.71 6.86
N SER A 22 -12.69 -9.68 6.67
CA SER A 22 -12.50 -8.68 5.61
C SER A 22 -11.23 -7.85 5.80
N LYS A 23 -10.85 -7.52 7.04
CA LYS A 23 -9.60 -6.81 7.32
C LYS A 23 -8.37 -7.67 7.01
N LYS A 24 -8.40 -8.96 7.36
CA LYS A 24 -7.27 -9.88 7.14
C LYS A 24 -6.93 -10.06 5.66
N ASN A 25 -7.92 -9.98 4.77
CA ASN A 25 -7.71 -10.10 3.33
C ASN A 25 -7.20 -8.81 2.65
N ARG A 26 -7.06 -7.72 3.40
CA ARG A 26 -6.54 -6.43 2.89
C ARG A 26 -5.16 -6.08 3.42
N ASP A 27 -4.50 -6.99 4.12
CA ASP A 27 -3.19 -6.71 4.68
C ASP A 27 -2.14 -6.68 3.57
N ILE A 28 -1.77 -5.46 3.17
CA ILE A 28 -0.75 -5.24 2.16
C ILE A 28 0.62 -5.29 2.83
N PRO A 29 1.49 -6.23 2.46
CA PRO A 29 2.83 -6.32 3.01
C PRO A 29 3.62 -5.02 2.82
N ALA A 30 4.37 -4.61 3.85
CA ALA A 30 5.13 -3.35 3.84
C ALA A 30 6.14 -3.26 2.69
N ASN A 31 6.67 -4.39 2.23
CA ASN A 31 7.58 -4.45 1.09
C ASN A 31 6.91 -4.13 -0.24
N LEU A 32 5.58 -4.23 -0.34
CA LEU A 32 4.83 -3.83 -1.54
C LEU A 32 4.38 -2.37 -1.49
N ILE A 33 4.25 -1.76 -0.31
CA ILE A 33 3.80 -0.37 -0.14
C ILE A 33 4.86 0.58 -0.67
N GLY A 34 4.45 1.55 -1.47
CA GLY A 34 5.29 2.61 -2.05
C GLY A 34 5.06 2.80 -3.52
N GLU A 35 5.85 3.66 -4.12
CA GLU A 35 5.84 3.98 -5.54
C GLU A 35 6.79 3.06 -6.31
N TRP A 36 6.34 2.66 -7.49
CA TRP A 36 7.03 1.75 -8.41
C TRP A 36 7.12 2.40 -9.78
N THR A 37 8.32 2.57 -10.28
CA THR A 37 8.60 3.16 -11.59
C THR A 37 9.32 2.17 -12.51
N THR A 38 9.37 2.48 -13.79
CA THR A 38 10.05 1.64 -14.79
C THR A 38 10.81 2.48 -15.78
N SER A 39 11.92 1.96 -16.26
CA SER A 39 12.69 2.53 -17.37
C SER A 39 12.32 1.92 -18.73
N SER A 40 11.30 1.06 -18.77
CA SER A 40 10.88 0.42 -20.02
C SER A 40 10.38 1.46 -21.05
N PRO A 41 10.80 1.37 -22.32
CA PRO A 41 10.36 2.30 -23.36
C PRO A 41 8.84 2.41 -23.44
N GLY A 42 8.31 3.65 -23.50
CA GLY A 42 6.89 3.93 -23.55
C GLY A 42 6.15 3.90 -22.20
N TYR A 43 6.90 3.68 -21.09
CA TYR A 43 6.35 3.65 -19.73
C TYR A 43 7.11 4.54 -18.74
N GLN A 44 8.08 5.34 -19.21
CA GLN A 44 8.98 6.10 -18.33
C GLN A 44 8.27 7.21 -17.53
N ASP A 45 7.13 7.70 -18.03
CA ASP A 45 6.27 8.70 -17.41
C ASP A 45 5.12 8.10 -16.60
N ARG A 46 5.17 6.77 -16.37
CA ARG A 46 4.16 6.03 -15.63
C ARG A 46 4.70 5.54 -14.30
N PHE A 47 3.80 5.43 -13.33
CA PHE A 47 4.11 4.85 -12.03
C PHE A 47 2.95 4.01 -11.49
N ILE A 48 3.24 3.23 -10.47
CA ILE A 48 2.25 2.49 -9.70
C ILE A 48 2.51 2.86 -8.25
N GLU A 49 1.51 3.36 -7.55
CA GLU A 49 1.61 3.57 -6.11
C GLU A 49 0.68 2.61 -5.38
N LEU A 50 1.24 1.89 -4.42
CA LEU A 50 0.52 0.96 -3.57
C LEU A 50 0.55 1.47 -2.13
N THR A 51 -0.62 1.66 -1.56
CA THR A 51 -0.78 1.95 -0.13
C THR A 51 -1.48 0.77 0.56
N LYS A 52 -1.85 0.92 1.83
CA LYS A 52 -2.65 -0.09 2.53
C LYS A 52 -4.08 -0.23 1.99
N GLU A 53 -4.59 0.81 1.32
CA GLU A 53 -6.00 0.88 0.93
C GLU A 53 -6.20 1.22 -0.54
N THR A 54 -5.21 1.85 -1.17
CA THR A 54 -5.32 2.37 -2.54
C THR A 54 -4.24 1.83 -3.46
N LEU A 55 -4.61 1.68 -4.72
CA LEU A 55 -3.74 1.44 -5.85
C LEU A 55 -3.92 2.59 -6.83
N VAL A 56 -2.84 3.31 -7.13
CA VAL A 56 -2.85 4.41 -8.09
C VAL A 56 -1.98 4.04 -9.29
N TYR A 57 -2.48 4.29 -10.48
CA TYR A 57 -1.72 4.20 -11.72
C TYR A 57 -1.51 5.60 -12.27
N GLY A 58 -0.26 6.04 -12.35
CA GLY A 58 0.14 7.16 -13.20
C GLY A 58 0.16 6.69 -14.65
N ILE A 59 -0.69 7.26 -15.49
CA ILE A 59 -0.89 6.83 -16.88
C ILE A 59 -0.16 7.72 -17.88
N GLY A 60 0.66 8.66 -17.39
CA GLY A 60 1.42 9.62 -18.16
C GLY A 60 0.70 10.94 -18.38
N GLY A 61 1.47 12.01 -18.64
CA GLY A 61 0.94 13.36 -18.85
C GLY A 61 0.19 13.92 -17.65
N ASP A 62 0.71 13.72 -16.44
CA ASP A 62 0.15 14.15 -15.14
C ASP A 62 -1.26 13.61 -14.86
N LYS A 63 -1.62 12.49 -15.48
CA LYS A 63 -2.91 11.84 -15.25
C LYS A 63 -2.74 10.61 -14.36
N GLU A 64 -3.68 10.46 -13.43
CA GLU A 64 -3.71 9.37 -12.48
C GLU A 64 -5.08 8.71 -12.44
N GLU A 65 -5.08 7.40 -12.17
CA GLU A 65 -6.28 6.63 -11.90
C GLU A 65 -6.16 5.95 -10.55
N ALA A 66 -7.03 6.31 -9.61
CA ALA A 66 -7.03 5.80 -8.25
C ALA A 66 -8.12 4.73 -8.06
N TYR A 67 -7.77 3.67 -7.35
CA TYR A 67 -8.62 2.52 -7.09
C TYR A 67 -8.56 2.14 -5.60
N THR A 68 -9.67 1.63 -5.08
CA THR A 68 -9.72 1.05 -3.73
C THR A 68 -9.35 -0.43 -3.78
N ILE A 69 -8.41 -0.86 -2.96
CA ILE A 69 -8.03 -2.27 -2.83
C ILE A 69 -9.11 -3.02 -2.07
N ILE A 70 -9.57 -4.13 -2.64
CA ILE A 70 -10.57 -5.02 -2.03
C ILE A 70 -9.84 -6.12 -1.25
N SER A 71 -8.85 -6.75 -1.87
CA SER A 71 -8.08 -7.84 -1.27
C SER A 71 -6.74 -8.04 -1.98
N LEU A 72 -5.80 -8.66 -1.27
CA LEU A 72 -4.54 -9.14 -1.82
C LEU A 72 -4.37 -10.61 -1.46
N GLY A 73 -4.26 -11.46 -2.47
CA GLY A 73 -3.91 -12.86 -2.33
C GLY A 73 -2.41 -13.09 -2.57
N LYS A 74 -1.82 -14.08 -1.92
CA LYS A 74 -0.45 -14.51 -2.11
C LYS A 74 -0.42 -16.01 -2.40
N THR A 75 0.26 -16.41 -3.47
CA THR A 75 0.49 -17.81 -3.85
C THR A 75 1.94 -18.01 -4.26
N LEU A 76 2.38 -19.27 -4.27
CA LEU A 76 3.69 -19.66 -4.79
C LEU A 76 3.50 -20.41 -6.11
N GLU A 77 4.23 -20.02 -7.13
CA GLU A 77 4.34 -20.74 -8.41
C GLU A 77 5.80 -21.13 -8.62
N GLY A 78 6.13 -22.38 -8.29
CA GLY A 78 7.51 -22.84 -8.22
C GLY A 78 8.30 -22.08 -7.14
N LYS A 79 9.33 -21.34 -7.54
CA LYS A 79 10.13 -20.48 -6.64
C LYS A 79 9.63 -19.02 -6.57
N ASN A 80 8.66 -18.67 -7.39
CA ASN A 80 8.18 -17.30 -7.52
C ASN A 80 7.01 -17.03 -6.59
N THR A 81 7.01 -15.88 -5.94
CA THR A 81 5.85 -15.36 -5.21
C THR A 81 4.97 -14.59 -6.17
N ILE A 82 3.70 -14.98 -6.26
CA ILE A 82 2.67 -14.27 -7.02
C ILE A 82 1.73 -13.60 -6.04
N TYR A 83 1.48 -12.34 -6.27
CA TYR A 83 0.40 -11.59 -5.64
C TYR A 83 -0.74 -11.37 -6.62
N THR A 84 -1.96 -11.56 -6.15
CA THR A 84 -3.19 -11.24 -6.90
C THR A 84 -3.95 -10.17 -6.16
N ILE A 85 -4.01 -8.98 -6.74
CA ILE A 85 -4.69 -7.83 -6.18
C ILE A 85 -6.07 -7.68 -6.84
N ASN A 86 -7.10 -7.57 -6.02
CA ASN A 86 -8.45 -7.21 -6.44
C ASN A 86 -8.71 -5.77 -6.00
N TYR A 87 -9.13 -4.94 -6.93
CA TYR A 87 -9.36 -3.52 -6.70
C TYR A 87 -10.56 -3.02 -7.50
N LYS A 88 -11.05 -1.83 -7.18
CA LYS A 88 -12.21 -1.24 -7.84
C LYS A 88 -12.12 0.28 -7.91
N ASN A 89 -12.74 0.84 -8.93
CA ASN A 89 -13.27 2.20 -8.92
C ASN A 89 -14.80 2.09 -8.76
N SER A 90 -15.50 3.17 -8.41
CA SER A 90 -16.97 3.22 -8.27
C SER A 90 -17.69 1.88 -8.34
N GLU A 91 -17.92 1.31 -9.53
CA GLU A 91 -18.71 0.09 -9.75
C GLU A 91 -17.92 -1.06 -10.37
N VAL A 92 -16.81 -0.78 -11.06
CA VAL A 92 -16.05 -1.79 -11.81
C VAL A 92 -14.97 -2.41 -10.93
N LYS A 93 -14.94 -3.74 -10.89
CA LYS A 93 -13.91 -4.52 -10.20
C LYS A 93 -12.89 -5.02 -11.20
N PHE A 94 -11.64 -4.98 -10.78
CA PHE A 94 -10.48 -5.43 -11.55
C PHE A 94 -9.68 -6.43 -10.74
N THR A 95 -8.97 -7.30 -11.44
CA THR A 95 -8.01 -8.25 -10.85
C THR A 95 -6.71 -8.18 -11.64
N ARG A 96 -5.59 -8.11 -10.94
CA ARG A 96 -4.25 -8.18 -11.53
C ARG A 96 -3.38 -9.11 -10.72
N SER A 97 -2.57 -9.92 -11.41
CA SER A 97 -1.56 -10.77 -10.79
C SER A 97 -0.17 -10.31 -11.22
N PHE A 98 0.76 -10.32 -10.27
CA PHE A 98 2.15 -9.95 -10.50
C PHE A 98 3.10 -10.83 -9.71
N TYR A 99 4.28 -11.05 -10.27
CA TYR A 99 5.41 -11.62 -9.57
C TYR A 99 6.10 -10.55 -8.73
N TYR A 100 6.54 -10.92 -7.56
CA TYR A 100 7.35 -10.07 -6.71
C TYR A 100 8.70 -10.74 -6.45
N HIS A 101 9.76 -10.03 -6.79
CA HIS A 101 11.15 -10.43 -6.58
C HIS A 101 11.76 -9.46 -5.56
N PRO A 102 12.27 -9.96 -4.42
CA PRO A 102 12.82 -9.11 -3.35
C PRO A 102 14.20 -8.53 -3.67
N GLU A 103 14.85 -9.01 -4.73
CA GLU A 103 16.19 -8.56 -5.15
C GLU A 103 16.17 -7.07 -5.51
N ASP A 104 17.32 -6.41 -5.37
CA ASP A 104 17.55 -5.01 -5.78
C ASP A 104 16.51 -4.00 -5.24
N GLY A 105 16.03 -4.20 -4.02
CA GLY A 105 15.04 -3.33 -3.38
C GLY A 105 13.60 -3.62 -3.78
N GLY A 106 13.36 -4.66 -4.55
CA GLY A 106 12.07 -5.15 -5.00
C GLY A 106 11.78 -4.87 -6.46
N ILE A 107 11.22 -5.86 -7.13
CA ILE A 107 10.77 -5.78 -8.51
C ILE A 107 9.36 -6.36 -8.60
N ILE A 108 8.47 -5.66 -9.27
CA ILE A 108 7.14 -6.14 -9.67
C ILE A 108 7.14 -6.38 -11.18
N GLN A 109 6.58 -7.52 -11.60
CA GLN A 109 6.35 -7.85 -13.00
C GLN A 109 4.93 -8.40 -13.15
N PHE A 110 4.07 -7.72 -13.92
CA PHE A 110 2.72 -8.22 -14.16
C PHE A 110 2.75 -9.48 -15.02
N LYS A 111 1.92 -10.46 -14.67
CA LYS A 111 1.90 -11.80 -15.29
C LYS A 111 1.74 -11.78 -16.82
N HIS A 112 1.13 -10.75 -17.39
CA HIS A 112 0.96 -10.59 -18.84
C HIS A 112 1.86 -9.51 -19.47
N GLN A 113 2.79 -8.94 -18.70
CA GLN A 113 3.73 -7.90 -19.09
C GLN A 113 5.10 -8.15 -18.46
N GLU A 114 5.58 -9.39 -18.51
CA GLU A 114 6.81 -9.81 -17.80
C GLU A 114 8.08 -9.12 -18.34
N HIS A 115 8.01 -8.56 -19.55
CA HIS A 115 9.11 -7.75 -20.11
C HIS A 115 9.25 -6.37 -19.44
N ILE A 116 8.24 -5.90 -18.69
CA ILE A 116 8.26 -4.63 -17.95
C ILE A 116 8.58 -4.90 -16.49
N LYS A 117 9.71 -4.37 -16.03
CA LYS A 117 10.15 -4.45 -14.64
C LYS A 117 9.86 -3.14 -13.94
N TRP A 118 9.00 -3.19 -12.95
CA TRP A 118 8.70 -2.06 -12.07
C TRP A 118 9.60 -2.17 -10.83
N ARG A 119 10.39 -1.13 -10.58
CA ARG A 119 11.29 -1.06 -9.42
C ARG A 119 10.76 -0.06 -8.42
N LYS A 120 10.91 -0.41 -7.15
CA LYS A 120 10.49 0.47 -6.07
C LYS A 120 11.36 1.71 -6.08
N THR A 121 10.73 2.87 -6.14
CA THR A 121 11.41 4.16 -5.93
C THR A 121 11.87 4.19 -4.48
N LYS A 122 13.14 4.56 -4.24
CA LYS A 122 13.63 4.74 -2.87
C LYS A 122 12.76 5.82 -2.23
N ASN A 123 12.02 5.47 -1.20
CA ASN A 123 11.31 6.46 -0.40
C ASN A 123 12.33 7.52 0.01
N THR A 124 12.15 8.74 -0.46
CA THR A 124 12.63 9.89 0.29
C THR A 124 11.77 9.88 1.54
N VAL A 125 12.31 9.34 2.62
CA VAL A 125 11.74 9.54 3.95
C VAL A 125 11.69 11.05 4.10
N VAL A 126 10.50 11.62 4.02
CA VAL A 126 10.28 12.95 4.55
C VAL A 126 10.51 12.75 6.05
N GLU A 127 11.71 13.10 6.50
CA GLU A 127 11.96 13.31 7.92
C GLU A 127 10.95 14.38 8.34
N GLU A 128 9.92 13.92 9.02
CA GLU A 128 9.03 14.75 9.77
C GLU A 128 9.92 15.52 10.74
N ASN A 129 10.10 16.81 10.42
CA ASN A 129 10.89 17.74 11.18
C ASN A 129 10.54 17.60 12.66
N SER A 130 11.41 16.97 13.42
CA SER A 130 11.50 17.18 14.86
C SER A 130 11.73 18.69 15.05
N GLU A 131 10.75 19.35 15.65
CA GLU A 131 10.82 20.74 16.10
C GLU A 131 12.18 21.02 16.74
N PRO A 132 12.83 22.12 16.40
CA PRO A 132 14.00 22.55 17.19
C PRO A 132 13.49 22.97 18.56
N ASP A 133 13.96 22.26 19.57
CA ASP A 133 13.79 22.55 20.98
C ASP A 133 14.22 24.01 21.26
N GLN A 134 13.23 24.91 21.32
CA GLN A 134 13.43 26.27 21.77
C GLN A 134 13.50 26.24 23.30
N ASN A 135 14.62 25.80 23.83
CA ASN A 135 14.93 26.05 25.23
C ASN A 135 16.42 26.27 25.45
N MET A 136 16.90 27.40 24.97
CA MET A 136 18.12 27.96 25.53
C MET A 136 17.79 29.29 26.19
N LYS A 137 17.55 29.17 27.47
CA LYS A 137 17.38 30.23 28.44
C LYS A 137 18.48 31.28 28.31
N ALA A 138 17.98 32.52 28.25
CA ALA A 138 18.73 33.69 28.71
C ALA A 138 19.22 33.44 30.15
N GLY A 139 20.45 33.75 30.43
CA GLY A 139 21.00 33.70 31.75
C GLY A 139 22.39 34.29 31.87
N GLN A 140 22.36 35.55 32.27
CA GLN A 140 23.33 36.17 33.18
C GLN A 140 24.66 36.67 32.61
N ASN A 141 24.72 37.96 32.51
CA ASN A 141 25.08 38.91 33.59
C ASN A 141 26.49 38.83 34.07
N ALA A 142 27.00 39.97 34.02
CA ALA A 142 27.71 40.72 35.10
C ALA A 142 29.17 40.92 34.79
N THR A 143 29.45 42.16 34.53
CA THR A 143 30.13 43.13 35.43
C THR A 143 31.61 42.88 35.59
N ASN A 144 32.30 43.84 35.27
CA ASN A 144 33.33 44.57 36.02
C ASN A 144 34.59 44.93 35.23
N ASN A 145 34.75 46.17 35.30
CA ASN A 145 35.92 47.06 35.23
C ASN A 145 36.43 47.45 33.87
#